data_728f0038e1b77ecca8716b9a8c0c23c7
#
_entry.id   728f0038e1b77ecca8716b9a8c0c23c7
#
_cell.length_a   1.000
_cell.length_b   1.000
_cell.length_c   1.000
_cell.angle_alpha   90.00
_cell.angle_beta   90.00
_cell.angle_gamma   90.00
#
_symmetry.space_group_name_H-M   'P 1'
#
loop_
_entity.id
_entity.type
_entity.pdbx_description
1 polymer ?
#
loop_
_entity_poly.entity_id
_entity_poly.type
_entity_poly.pdbx_seq_one_letter_code
_entity_poly.pdbx_strand_id
1 'polypeptide(L)'
;MNLTQKLGIKVGLGFMLVILSACESKTDTDVIVKPQIQLDATSTIVGQRSEDGRIESFLGVPFAQPPVGDLRWAPPLPLTKIESPFNATNFAPACMQADRITQWYKNVVKGFGGNPDVVQAPAVSEDCLYLNIW
;
A
#
# COMPACT_ATOMS: atom_id res chain seq x y z
N MET A 1 39.36 -42.08 -79.04
CA MET A 1 38.15 -41.28 -79.25
C MET A 1 37.57 -41.12 -77.85
N ASN A 2 37.86 -39.99 -77.20
CA ASN A 2 37.60 -39.77 -75.79
C ASN A 2 36.68 -38.56 -75.61
N LEU A 3 35.59 -38.79 -74.95
CA LEU A 3 34.72 -37.69 -74.57
C LEU A 3 34.58 -37.71 -73.06
N THR A 4 35.33 -36.85 -72.47
CA THR A 4 35.22 -36.56 -70.99
C THR A 4 34.37 -35.35 -70.80
N GLN A 5 33.15 -35.54 -70.30
CA GLN A 5 32.29 -34.49 -69.87
C GLN A 5 32.60 -34.17 -68.41
N LYS A 6 33.05 -32.94 -68.16
CA LYS A 6 33.22 -32.37 -66.80
C LYS A 6 31.87 -31.83 -66.26
N LEU A 7 31.37 -32.50 -65.28
CA LEU A 7 30.20 -32.03 -64.52
C LEU A 7 30.65 -31.02 -63.44
N GLY A 8 30.35 -29.78 -63.68
CA GLY A 8 30.61 -28.71 -62.70
C GLY A 8 29.55 -28.62 -61.63
N ILE A 9 29.88 -28.96 -60.39
CA ILE A 9 29.02 -28.81 -59.25
C ILE A 9 29.18 -27.36 -58.77
N LYS A 10 28.12 -26.57 -58.94
CA LYS A 10 28.00 -25.25 -58.31
C LYS A 10 27.47 -25.45 -56.87
N VAL A 11 28.37 -25.28 -55.89
CA VAL A 11 28.00 -25.21 -54.49
C VAL A 11 27.42 -23.83 -54.23
N GLY A 12 26.10 -23.74 -54.13
CA GLY A 12 25.40 -22.55 -53.69
C GLY A 12 25.50 -22.43 -52.18
N LEU A 13 26.26 -21.41 -51.73
CA LEU A 13 26.38 -21.04 -50.32
C LEU A 13 25.11 -20.31 -49.90
N GLY A 14 24.12 -21.07 -49.41
CA GLY A 14 22.89 -20.49 -48.82
C GLY A 14 23.20 -19.84 -47.50
N PHE A 15 23.20 -18.51 -47.48
CA PHE A 15 23.32 -17.72 -46.27
C PHE A 15 21.97 -17.76 -45.55
N MET A 16 21.82 -18.68 -44.59
CA MET A 16 20.62 -18.80 -43.75
C MET A 16 20.65 -17.69 -42.69
N LEU A 17 19.88 -16.63 -42.96
CA LEU A 17 19.71 -15.52 -42.05
C LEU A 17 18.82 -15.98 -40.89
N VAL A 18 19.44 -16.36 -39.76
CA VAL A 18 18.72 -16.64 -38.51
C VAL A 18 18.31 -15.32 -37.90
N ILE A 19 17.05 -14.94 -38.08
CA ILE A 19 16.44 -13.82 -37.38
C ILE A 19 16.19 -14.27 -35.92
N LEU A 20 17.09 -13.91 -35.01
CA LEU A 20 16.87 -14.00 -33.58
C LEU A 20 15.81 -12.94 -33.22
N SER A 21 14.55 -13.36 -33.13
CA SER A 21 13.51 -12.59 -32.47
C SER A 21 13.88 -12.50 -30.98
N ALA A 22 14.52 -11.42 -30.58
CA ALA A 22 14.65 -11.06 -29.18
C ALA A 22 13.26 -10.73 -28.67
N CYS A 23 12.67 -11.68 -27.93
CA CYS A 23 11.54 -11.37 -27.05
C CYS A 23 12.07 -10.44 -25.94
N GLU A 24 11.91 -9.15 -26.10
CA GLU A 24 12.04 -8.21 -25.01
C GLU A 24 10.92 -8.52 -24.01
N SER A 25 11.27 -9.25 -22.97
CA SER A 25 10.44 -9.30 -21.76
C SER A 25 10.38 -7.88 -21.20
N LYS A 26 9.30 -7.16 -21.51
CA LYS A 26 8.94 -5.99 -20.67
C LYS A 26 8.74 -6.51 -19.27
N THR A 27 9.75 -6.33 -18.43
CA THR A 27 9.56 -6.32 -16.98
C THR A 27 8.72 -5.07 -16.72
N ASP A 28 7.39 -5.23 -16.75
CA ASP A 28 6.48 -4.27 -16.12
C ASP A 28 6.84 -4.31 -14.64
N THR A 29 7.74 -3.44 -14.24
CA THR A 29 7.90 -3.09 -12.84
C THR A 29 6.64 -2.30 -12.53
N ASP A 30 5.61 -2.98 -12.06
CA ASP A 30 4.40 -2.36 -11.52
C ASP A 30 4.86 -1.42 -10.40
N VAL A 31 5.07 -0.16 -10.76
CA VAL A 31 5.30 0.89 -9.78
C VAL A 31 3.98 1.01 -9.04
N ILE A 32 3.90 0.37 -7.86
CA ILE A 32 2.72 0.47 -6.98
C ILE A 32 2.60 1.94 -6.60
N VAL A 33 1.84 2.68 -7.38
CA VAL A 33 1.51 4.08 -7.08
C VAL A 33 0.62 4.06 -5.85
N LYS A 34 1.12 4.60 -4.75
CA LYS A 34 0.34 4.74 -3.52
C LYS A 34 -0.80 5.73 -3.75
N PRO A 35 -2.01 5.45 -3.25
CA PRO A 35 -3.12 6.40 -3.33
C PRO A 35 -2.77 7.69 -2.60
N GLN A 36 -3.13 8.82 -3.20
CA GLN A 36 -2.87 10.14 -2.65
C GLN A 36 -4.10 11.02 -2.76
N ILE A 37 -4.35 11.81 -1.74
CA ILE A 37 -5.41 12.82 -1.71
C ILE A 37 -4.77 14.17 -1.43
N GLN A 38 -5.05 15.13 -2.31
CA GLN A 38 -4.70 16.52 -2.09
C GLN A 38 -5.82 17.19 -1.30
N LEU A 39 -5.54 17.64 -0.07
CA LEU A 39 -6.52 18.35 0.77
C LEU A 39 -6.61 19.83 0.42
N ASP A 40 -5.45 20.45 0.18
CA ASP A 40 -5.31 21.85 -0.20
C ASP A 40 -4.03 22.04 -1.03
N ALA A 41 -3.65 23.26 -1.36
CA ALA A 41 -2.47 23.55 -2.19
C ALA A 41 -1.14 23.06 -1.58
N THR A 42 -1.10 22.75 -0.28
CA THR A 42 0.13 22.44 0.46
C THR A 42 0.10 21.08 1.16
N SER A 43 -1.07 20.45 1.29
CA SER A 43 -1.28 19.26 2.14
C SER A 43 -1.69 18.07 1.30
N THR A 44 -0.83 17.06 1.23
CA THR A 44 -1.07 15.78 0.56
C THR A 44 -1.10 14.66 1.60
N ILE A 45 -2.12 13.80 1.52
CA ILE A 45 -2.20 12.57 2.32
C ILE A 45 -1.89 11.38 1.41
N VAL A 46 -1.00 10.52 1.87
CA VAL A 46 -0.58 9.29 1.18
C VAL A 46 -1.13 8.10 1.94
N GLY A 47 -1.98 7.32 1.28
CA GLY A 47 -2.57 6.10 1.80
C GLY A 47 -1.82 4.84 1.37
N GLN A 48 -2.52 3.73 1.52
CA GLN A 48 -2.07 2.42 1.05
C GLN A 48 -3.19 1.71 0.29
N ARG A 49 -2.81 0.70 -0.48
CA ARG A 49 -3.74 -0.14 -1.23
C ARG A 49 -3.65 -1.57 -0.71
N SER A 50 -4.78 -2.29 -0.68
CA SER A 50 -4.80 -3.71 -0.35
C SER A 50 -3.96 -4.52 -1.36
N GLU A 51 -3.50 -5.72 -0.97
CA GLU A 51 -2.69 -6.59 -1.83
C GLU A 51 -3.36 -6.92 -3.17
N ASP A 52 -4.70 -7.04 -3.16
CA ASP A 52 -5.49 -7.29 -4.36
C ASP A 52 -5.81 -6.01 -5.17
N GLY A 53 -5.31 -4.85 -4.73
CA GLY A 53 -5.44 -3.55 -5.38
C GLY A 53 -6.85 -2.93 -5.36
N ARG A 54 -7.83 -3.56 -4.70
CA ARG A 54 -9.24 -3.15 -4.78
C ARG A 54 -9.67 -2.14 -3.73
N ILE A 55 -8.95 -2.04 -2.62
CA ILE A 55 -9.29 -1.15 -1.52
C ILE A 55 -8.14 -0.18 -1.30
N GLU A 56 -8.46 1.10 -1.31
CA GLU A 56 -7.55 2.15 -0.86
C GLU A 56 -7.91 2.51 0.58
N SER A 57 -6.91 2.70 1.42
CA SER A 57 -7.12 3.07 2.80
C SER A 57 -6.21 4.22 3.23
N PHE A 58 -6.76 5.08 4.08
CA PHE A 58 -6.08 6.20 4.72
C PHE A 58 -6.34 6.08 6.21
N LEU A 59 -5.32 5.72 6.97
CA LEU A 59 -5.42 5.40 8.38
C LEU A 59 -4.76 6.47 9.25
N GLY A 60 -5.37 6.78 10.39
CA GLY A 60 -4.83 7.74 11.35
C GLY A 60 -4.79 9.16 10.82
N VAL A 61 -5.77 9.58 10.03
CA VAL A 61 -5.86 10.94 9.48
C VAL A 61 -6.36 11.89 10.58
N PRO A 62 -5.57 12.88 11.01
CA PRO A 62 -6.02 13.83 12.02
C PRO A 62 -7.11 14.73 11.43
N PHE A 63 -8.18 14.99 12.17
CA PHE A 63 -9.27 15.89 11.75
C PHE A 63 -9.41 17.13 12.63
N ALA A 64 -8.72 17.20 13.76
CA ALA A 64 -8.72 18.34 14.67
C ALA A 64 -7.37 18.44 15.39
N GLN A 65 -7.11 19.56 16.04
CA GLN A 65 -5.96 19.71 16.92
C GLN A 65 -6.04 18.72 18.10
N PRO A 66 -4.90 18.18 18.58
CA PRO A 66 -4.87 17.31 19.74
C PRO A 66 -5.59 17.92 20.94
N PRO A 67 -6.55 17.23 21.60
CA PRO A 67 -7.31 17.76 22.72
C PRO A 67 -6.52 17.64 24.04
N VAL A 68 -5.33 18.20 24.08
CA VAL A 68 -4.39 18.11 25.21
C VAL A 68 -4.21 19.46 25.89
N GLY A 69 -3.74 19.46 27.13
CA GLY A 69 -3.51 20.69 27.90
C GLY A 69 -4.78 21.54 28.02
N ASP A 70 -4.72 22.80 27.58
CA ASP A 70 -5.84 23.76 27.64
C ASP A 70 -6.98 23.39 26.67
N LEU A 71 -6.76 22.54 25.69
CA LEU A 71 -7.78 22.04 24.75
C LEU A 71 -8.56 20.83 25.31
N ARG A 72 -8.17 20.29 26.47
CA ARG A 72 -8.91 19.20 27.11
C ARG A 72 -10.29 19.67 27.53
N TRP A 73 -11.33 18.91 27.17
CA TRP A 73 -12.73 19.26 27.44
C TRP A 73 -13.25 20.52 26.71
N ALA A 74 -12.43 21.12 25.84
CA ALA A 74 -12.85 22.20 24.96
C ALA A 74 -13.46 21.65 23.65
N PRO A 75 -14.26 22.47 22.94
CA PRO A 75 -14.67 22.11 21.57
C PRO A 75 -13.44 21.88 20.68
N PRO A 76 -13.49 20.90 19.76
CA PRO A 76 -12.37 20.63 18.89
C PRO A 76 -12.06 21.83 17.98
N LEU A 77 -10.79 22.16 17.86
CA LEU A 77 -10.30 23.21 16.97
C LEU A 77 -9.83 22.59 15.64
N PRO A 78 -10.06 23.27 14.52
CA PRO A 78 -9.54 22.84 13.23
C PRO A 78 -8.01 22.70 13.25
N LEU A 79 -7.48 21.78 12.45
CA LEU A 79 -6.05 21.70 12.23
C LEU A 79 -5.53 22.99 11.61
N THR A 80 -4.40 23.47 12.10
CA THR A 80 -3.71 24.63 11.52
C THR A 80 -2.84 24.21 10.34
N LYS A 81 -2.32 22.98 10.36
CA LYS A 81 -1.47 22.41 9.32
C LYS A 81 -1.38 20.89 9.48
N ILE A 82 -1.36 20.17 8.36
CA ILE A 82 -0.94 18.77 8.30
C ILE A 82 0.46 18.73 7.69
N GLU A 83 1.34 17.92 8.27
CA GLU A 83 2.64 17.63 7.66
C GLU A 83 2.42 17.06 6.24
N SER A 84 3.21 17.51 5.28
CA SER A 84 3.02 17.11 3.88
C SER A 84 4.34 16.61 3.27
N PRO A 85 4.36 15.39 2.68
CA PRO A 85 3.25 14.43 2.63
C PRO A 85 2.99 13.75 3.97
N PHE A 86 1.72 13.63 4.38
CA PHE A 86 1.31 12.88 5.56
C PHE A 86 1.08 11.40 5.19
N ASN A 87 1.81 10.48 5.83
CA ASN A 87 1.69 9.05 5.57
C ASN A 87 0.57 8.42 6.41
N ALA A 88 -0.63 8.29 5.83
CA ALA A 88 -1.81 7.72 6.45
C ALA A 88 -1.88 6.19 6.24
N THR A 89 -0.89 5.47 6.75
CA THR A 89 -0.76 4.01 6.56
C THR A 89 -0.88 3.21 7.84
N ASN A 90 -1.01 3.88 8.99
CA ASN A 90 -1.12 3.24 10.29
C ASN A 90 -2.27 3.84 11.09
N PHE A 91 -2.91 3.00 11.92
CA PHE A 91 -3.86 3.51 12.90
C PHE A 91 -3.17 4.44 13.89
N ALA A 92 -3.82 5.56 14.18
CA ALA A 92 -3.44 6.40 15.30
C ALA A 92 -3.87 5.77 16.63
N PRO A 93 -3.36 6.25 17.78
CA PRO A 93 -3.80 5.80 19.08
C PRO A 93 -5.30 5.99 19.27
N ALA A 94 -5.94 5.08 19.99
CA ALA A 94 -7.30 5.22 20.45
C ALA A 94 -7.37 6.28 21.58
N CYS A 95 -8.53 6.89 21.77
CA CYS A 95 -8.75 7.76 22.91
C CYS A 95 -8.59 7.01 24.23
N MET A 96 -8.27 7.73 25.30
CA MET A 96 -8.08 7.18 26.64
C MET A 96 -9.30 6.37 27.07
N GLN A 97 -9.13 5.06 27.20
CA GLN A 97 -10.15 4.11 27.56
C GLN A 97 -9.57 2.93 28.31
N ALA A 98 -10.38 2.29 29.18
CA ALA A 98 -9.99 1.06 29.82
C ALA A 98 -9.99 -0.12 28.81
N ASP A 99 -9.21 -1.16 29.09
CA ASP A 99 -9.05 -2.34 28.22
C ASP A 99 -10.29 -3.28 28.20
N ARG A 100 -11.40 -2.89 28.82
CA ARG A 100 -12.62 -3.66 28.96
C ARG A 100 -13.17 -4.18 27.63
N ILE A 101 -13.09 -3.38 26.58
CA ILE A 101 -13.53 -3.77 25.24
C ILE A 101 -12.60 -4.85 24.67
N THR A 102 -11.30 -4.68 24.81
CA THR A 102 -10.30 -5.67 24.39
C THR A 102 -10.53 -7.02 25.10
N GLN A 103 -10.78 -7.01 26.42
CA GLN A 103 -11.06 -8.20 27.18
C GLN A 103 -12.36 -8.88 26.74
N TRP A 104 -13.38 -8.09 26.43
CA TRP A 104 -14.64 -8.61 25.89
C TRP A 104 -14.40 -9.33 24.55
N TYR A 105 -13.69 -8.73 23.59
CA TYR A 105 -13.36 -9.36 22.32
C TYR A 105 -12.52 -10.64 22.51
N LYS A 106 -11.55 -10.63 23.41
CA LYS A 106 -10.77 -11.85 23.76
C LYS A 106 -11.68 -12.98 24.21
N ASN A 107 -12.66 -12.68 25.05
CA ASN A 107 -13.62 -13.67 25.53
C ASN A 107 -14.54 -14.18 24.39
N VAL A 108 -14.96 -13.30 23.49
CA VAL A 108 -15.74 -13.67 22.31
C VAL A 108 -14.94 -14.62 21.41
N VAL A 109 -13.73 -14.26 21.04
CA VAL A 109 -12.84 -15.11 20.21
C VAL A 109 -12.63 -16.48 20.86
N LYS A 110 -12.36 -16.51 22.18
CA LYS A 110 -12.23 -17.76 22.94
C LYS A 110 -13.52 -18.58 22.93
N GLY A 111 -14.67 -17.93 23.07
CA GLY A 111 -15.99 -18.58 23.03
C GLY A 111 -16.28 -19.28 21.69
N PHE A 112 -15.74 -18.78 20.59
CA PHE A 112 -15.81 -19.42 19.27
C PHE A 112 -14.63 -20.38 19.00
N GLY A 113 -13.81 -20.71 19.99
CA GLY A 113 -12.68 -21.63 19.84
C GLY A 113 -11.44 -21.04 19.17
N GLY A 114 -11.40 -19.70 18.98
CA GLY A 114 -10.24 -19.02 18.42
C GLY A 114 -9.17 -18.69 19.47
N ASN A 115 -8.00 -18.25 18.99
CA ASN A 115 -6.91 -17.78 19.86
C ASN A 115 -7.17 -16.32 20.31
N PRO A 116 -7.41 -16.03 21.60
CA PRO A 116 -7.67 -14.69 22.10
C PRO A 116 -6.46 -13.73 21.95
N ASP A 117 -5.23 -14.24 21.77
CA ASP A 117 -4.02 -13.42 21.66
C ASP A 117 -3.94 -12.66 20.34
N VAL A 118 -4.78 -13.00 19.34
CA VAL A 118 -4.91 -12.21 18.12
C VAL A 118 -5.56 -10.85 18.37
N VAL A 119 -6.28 -10.71 19.49
CA VAL A 119 -6.90 -9.45 19.88
C VAL A 119 -5.91 -8.64 20.71
N GLN A 120 -5.35 -7.60 20.11
CA GLN A 120 -4.42 -6.69 20.77
C GLN A 120 -5.13 -5.43 21.25
N ALA A 121 -4.73 -4.92 22.44
CA ALA A 121 -5.16 -3.62 22.88
C ALA A 121 -4.49 -2.53 22.00
N PRO A 122 -5.24 -1.55 21.51
CA PRO A 122 -4.62 -0.42 20.80
C PRO A 122 -3.79 0.41 21.78
N ALA A 123 -2.78 1.09 21.27
CA ALA A 123 -2.17 2.19 22.02
C ALA A 123 -3.24 3.25 22.32
N VAL A 124 -3.16 3.88 23.48
CA VAL A 124 -4.10 4.94 23.88
C VAL A 124 -3.36 6.25 24.10
N SER A 125 -4.01 7.36 23.77
CA SER A 125 -3.48 8.71 23.93
C SER A 125 -4.61 9.70 24.16
N GLU A 126 -4.31 10.83 24.75
CA GLU A 126 -5.23 12.00 24.73
C GLU A 126 -5.26 12.63 23.33
N ASP A 127 -4.14 12.58 22.60
CA ASP A 127 -4.09 12.90 21.17
C ASP A 127 -4.69 11.73 20.39
N CYS A 128 -6.00 11.82 20.11
CA CYS A 128 -6.78 10.72 19.53
C CYS A 128 -7.87 11.17 18.53
N LEU A 129 -7.83 12.43 18.07
CA LEU A 129 -8.82 12.95 17.14
C LEU A 129 -8.42 12.62 15.69
N TYR A 130 -8.51 11.34 15.37
CA TYR A 130 -8.15 10.75 14.08
C TYR A 130 -9.31 9.96 13.50
N LEU A 131 -9.36 9.87 12.17
CA LEU A 131 -10.31 9.04 11.44
C LEU A 131 -9.56 8.08 10.50
N ASN A 132 -10.28 7.06 10.05
CA ASN A 132 -9.80 6.08 9.08
C ASN A 132 -10.82 5.98 7.95
N ILE A 133 -10.33 5.82 6.71
CA ILE A 133 -11.13 5.79 5.48
C ILE A 133 -10.75 4.56 4.68
N TRP A 134 -11.75 3.87 4.12
CA TRP A 134 -11.60 2.76 3.18
C TRP A 134 -12.52 2.96 1.97
#